data_4cbf9491de77211e1c1b20e3b978fadf
#
_entry.id   4cbf9491de77211e1c1b20e3b978fadf
#
_cell.length_a   1.000
_cell.length_b   1.000
_cell.length_c   1.000
_cell.angle_alpha   90.00
_cell.angle_beta   90.00
_cell.angle_gamma   90.00
#
_symmetry.space_group_name_H-M   'P 1'
#
loop_
_entity.id
_entity.type
_entity.pdbx_description
1 polymer ?
#
loop_
_entity_poly.entity_id
_entity_poly.type
_entity_poly.pdbx_seq_one_letter_code
_entity_poly.pdbx_strand_id
1 'polypeptide(L)'
;DVEQTPIVIDISKAVLEWLPDTVDTLSTSPQNSLVMLVDRDTSYMYVYRFYNDGREDLFQAWTKWQLPGTIQIAEILNNDVTVISQHEDQYTLGAIKLDELPSGDVVSTSSSYTGDVPLDMVTRPVKPHSSVDAVVYDETNDITKIYVPYTPIDSKDAVMLLTVPTADDGTAAELDSDQGYWAKAIERTETSTNYRYFEVKGKFTDYADGIVVGYGYDLEVTLPKFYFQRQGAGADYTAALTIGKVKLAVGRTGAIRFKLRPTGSNEWKDVQHTIEAGVYQGDTSPVVNEQIFALPIHQRNTNFELKVTSDFPYPVSLV
;
A
#
# COMPACT_ATOMS: atom_id res chain seq x y z
N ASP A 1 19.93 15.48 -42.99
CA ASP A 1 20.30 15.44 -41.55
C ASP A 1 19.25 16.26 -40.80
N VAL A 2 18.33 15.56 -40.16
CA VAL A 2 17.39 16.21 -39.23
C VAL A 2 18.14 16.33 -37.93
N GLU A 3 18.61 17.53 -37.58
CA GLU A 3 19.09 17.81 -36.23
C GLU A 3 17.95 17.54 -35.26
N GLN A 4 18.00 16.42 -34.57
CA GLN A 4 17.08 16.12 -33.47
C GLN A 4 17.48 17.02 -32.30
N THR A 5 16.86 18.17 -32.21
CA THR A 5 16.94 19.00 -31.02
C THR A 5 16.24 18.26 -29.90
N PRO A 6 16.91 18.02 -28.75
CA PRO A 6 16.24 17.36 -27.63
C PRO A 6 15.05 18.19 -27.17
N ILE A 7 13.88 17.56 -27.11
CA ILE A 7 12.67 18.19 -26.59
C ILE A 7 12.74 18.08 -25.07
N VAL A 8 12.74 19.21 -24.39
CA VAL A 8 12.69 19.28 -22.93
C VAL A 8 11.25 19.59 -22.54
N ILE A 9 10.62 18.71 -21.79
CA ILE A 9 9.27 18.87 -21.27
C ILE A 9 9.34 19.00 -19.74
N ASP A 10 8.73 20.06 -19.22
CA ASP A 10 8.58 20.24 -17.78
C ASP A 10 7.38 19.41 -17.29
N ILE A 11 7.67 18.28 -16.65
CA ILE A 11 6.68 17.35 -16.10
C ILE A 11 6.22 17.71 -14.69
N SER A 12 6.90 18.63 -14.01
CA SER A 12 6.55 19.05 -12.64
C SER A 12 5.25 19.86 -12.57
N LYS A 13 4.88 20.52 -13.67
CA LYS A 13 3.68 21.37 -13.73
C LYS A 13 2.37 20.64 -13.42
N ALA A 14 2.32 19.34 -13.61
CA ALA A 14 1.13 18.55 -13.29
C ALA A 14 0.92 18.35 -11.79
N VAL A 15 1.97 18.55 -10.96
CA VAL A 15 1.98 18.22 -9.53
C VAL A 15 2.69 19.27 -8.68
N LEU A 16 2.65 20.52 -9.11
CA LEU A 16 3.30 21.65 -8.39
C LEU A 16 2.90 21.74 -6.93
N GLU A 17 1.67 21.37 -6.60
CA GLU A 17 1.18 21.38 -5.21
C GLU A 17 1.76 20.26 -4.36
N TRP A 18 2.36 19.25 -4.98
CA TRP A 18 2.91 18.09 -4.30
C TRP A 18 4.40 18.16 -4.08
N LEU A 19 5.12 18.74 -5.04
CA LEU A 19 6.58 18.78 -5.01
C LEU A 19 7.04 19.96 -4.15
N PRO A 20 7.62 19.71 -2.98
CA PRO A 20 8.19 20.76 -2.16
C PRO A 20 9.51 21.27 -2.74
N ASP A 21 9.88 22.48 -2.42
CA ASP A 21 11.18 23.06 -2.80
C ASP A 21 12.38 22.39 -2.09
N THR A 22 12.09 21.53 -1.11
CA THR A 22 13.07 20.82 -0.29
C THR A 22 13.57 19.52 -0.90
N VAL A 23 13.01 19.10 -2.04
CA VAL A 23 13.51 17.92 -2.78
C VAL A 23 14.96 18.14 -3.15
N ASP A 24 15.82 17.23 -2.70
CA ASP A 24 17.28 17.38 -2.83
C ASP A 24 17.98 16.20 -3.53
N THR A 25 17.29 15.09 -3.71
CA THR A 25 17.85 13.89 -4.29
C THR A 25 16.99 13.39 -5.45
N LEU A 26 17.65 13.03 -6.56
CA LEU A 26 17.01 12.45 -7.73
C LEU A 26 17.69 11.11 -8.06
N SER A 27 16.88 10.07 -8.21
CA SER A 27 17.33 8.77 -8.67
C SER A 27 16.48 8.29 -9.85
N THR A 28 17.05 7.56 -10.77
CA THR A 28 16.37 7.13 -12.00
C THR A 28 16.58 5.67 -12.29
N SER A 29 15.54 5.01 -12.82
CA SER A 29 15.63 3.68 -13.38
C SER A 29 15.07 3.68 -14.81
N PRO A 30 15.94 3.77 -15.82
CA PRO A 30 15.50 3.71 -17.22
C PRO A 30 14.81 2.38 -17.56
N GLN A 31 15.21 1.27 -16.93
CA GLN A 31 14.62 -0.06 -17.16
C GLN A 31 13.17 -0.12 -16.71
N ASN A 32 12.84 0.54 -15.60
CA ASN A 32 11.49 0.59 -15.05
C ASN A 32 10.73 1.85 -15.50
N SER A 33 11.32 2.65 -16.39
CA SER A 33 10.76 3.94 -16.83
C SER A 33 10.31 4.80 -15.64
N LEU A 34 11.22 5.01 -14.68
CA LEU A 34 10.91 5.61 -13.39
C LEU A 34 11.93 6.68 -13.02
N VAL A 35 11.40 7.78 -12.51
CA VAL A 35 12.17 8.86 -11.86
C VAL A 35 11.66 9.02 -10.44
N MET A 36 12.55 9.02 -9.48
CA MET A 36 12.25 9.21 -8.07
C MET A 36 12.92 10.48 -7.55
N LEU A 37 12.13 11.29 -6.88
CA LEU A 37 12.56 12.48 -6.16
C LEU A 37 12.39 12.22 -4.67
N VAL A 38 13.42 12.51 -3.90
CA VAL A 38 13.43 12.29 -2.46
C VAL A 38 13.54 13.63 -1.74
N ASP A 39 12.69 13.79 -0.75
CA ASP A 39 12.74 14.89 0.19
C ASP A 39 13.33 14.35 1.49
N ARG A 40 14.66 14.42 1.60
CA ARG A 40 15.38 13.91 2.77
C ARG A 40 14.94 14.64 4.04
N ASP A 41 15.12 13.99 5.17
CA ASP A 41 14.64 14.47 6.47
C ASP A 41 13.10 14.60 6.58
N THR A 42 12.37 14.05 5.60
CA THR A 42 10.93 13.83 5.66
C THR A 42 10.59 12.35 5.47
N SER A 43 9.31 12.02 5.53
CA SER A 43 8.82 10.66 5.24
C SER A 43 8.37 10.48 3.78
N TYR A 44 8.62 11.44 2.90
CA TYR A 44 8.03 11.46 1.57
C TYR A 44 9.04 11.28 0.45
N MET A 45 8.61 10.53 -0.57
CA MET A 45 9.24 10.48 -1.89
C MET A 45 8.19 10.60 -2.98
N TYR A 46 8.60 11.10 -4.13
CA TYR A 46 7.73 11.38 -5.26
C TYR A 46 8.24 10.57 -6.45
N VAL A 47 7.37 9.75 -7.02
CA VAL A 47 7.73 8.81 -8.07
C VAL A 47 6.96 9.15 -9.33
N TYR A 48 7.68 9.41 -10.40
CA TYR A 48 7.14 9.57 -11.73
C TYR A 48 7.42 8.31 -12.54
N ARG A 49 6.36 7.68 -13.02
CA ARG A 49 6.45 6.56 -13.96
C ARG A 49 5.93 7.00 -15.32
N PHE A 50 6.61 6.55 -16.35
CA PHE A 50 6.22 6.81 -17.72
C PHE A 50 6.42 5.56 -18.57
N TYR A 51 5.60 5.41 -19.58
CA TYR A 51 5.78 4.38 -20.59
C TYR A 51 5.52 5.00 -21.97
N ASN A 52 6.47 4.81 -22.85
CA ASN A 52 6.45 5.31 -24.22
C ASN A 52 6.81 4.15 -25.16
N ASP A 53 5.96 3.88 -26.14
CA ASP A 53 6.21 2.82 -27.13
C ASP A 53 7.09 3.30 -28.32
N GLY A 54 7.63 4.51 -28.23
CA GLY A 54 8.41 5.18 -29.29
C GLY A 54 7.56 5.93 -30.31
N ARG A 55 6.23 5.93 -30.14
CA ARG A 55 5.26 6.67 -30.96
C ARG A 55 4.40 7.61 -30.15
N GLU A 56 3.87 7.14 -29.04
CA GLU A 56 2.99 7.90 -28.17
C GLU A 56 3.34 7.64 -26.70
N ASP A 57 3.11 8.63 -25.86
CA ASP A 57 3.16 8.48 -24.42
C ASP A 57 1.89 7.74 -23.96
N LEU A 58 2.02 6.46 -23.65
CA LEU A 58 0.89 5.61 -23.28
C LEU A 58 0.52 5.76 -21.81
N PHE A 59 1.48 6.09 -20.98
CA PHE A 59 1.26 6.21 -19.53
C PHE A 59 2.22 7.23 -18.94
N GLN A 60 1.68 8.15 -18.15
CA GLN A 60 2.45 9.09 -17.35
C GLN A 60 1.73 9.32 -16.02
N ALA A 61 2.37 9.05 -14.91
CA ALA A 61 1.75 9.28 -13.61
C ALA A 61 2.78 9.68 -12.54
N TRP A 62 2.36 10.59 -11.69
CA TRP A 62 3.03 10.90 -10.45
C TRP A 62 2.36 10.17 -9.29
N THR A 63 3.16 9.63 -8.39
CA THR A 63 2.71 9.05 -7.13
C THR A 63 3.54 9.63 -5.99
N LYS A 64 2.89 9.86 -4.87
CA LYS A 64 3.53 10.29 -3.63
C LYS A 64 3.55 9.10 -2.68
N TRP A 65 4.73 8.71 -2.25
CA TRP A 65 4.91 7.61 -1.30
C TRP A 65 5.28 8.19 0.05
N GLN A 66 4.65 7.68 1.08
CA GLN A 66 4.98 8.00 2.46
C GLN A 66 5.48 6.74 3.14
N LEU A 67 6.71 6.78 3.62
CA LEU A 67 7.35 5.67 4.32
C LEU A 67 7.28 5.84 5.84
N PRO A 68 7.38 4.76 6.60
CA PRO A 68 7.58 4.83 8.03
C PRO A 68 8.94 5.48 8.36
N GLY A 69 8.93 6.42 9.32
CA GLY A 69 10.13 7.16 9.72
C GLY A 69 10.56 8.26 8.74
N THR A 70 11.72 8.84 9.00
CA THR A 70 12.31 9.91 8.22
C THR A 70 13.32 9.35 7.23
N ILE A 71 13.18 9.65 5.95
CA ILE A 71 14.07 9.15 4.91
C ILE A 71 15.41 9.88 4.99
N GLN A 72 16.49 9.13 5.16
CA GLN A 72 17.85 9.66 5.16
C GLN A 72 18.52 9.46 3.81
N ILE A 73 18.30 8.29 3.21
CA ILE A 73 18.80 7.94 1.88
C ILE A 73 17.72 7.10 1.20
N ALA A 74 17.43 7.40 -0.06
CA ALA A 74 16.68 6.50 -0.93
C ALA A 74 17.28 6.54 -2.32
N GLU A 75 17.61 5.37 -2.86
CA GLU A 75 18.27 5.23 -4.16
C GLU A 75 17.77 3.98 -4.88
N ILE A 76 17.64 4.06 -6.19
CA ILE A 76 17.28 2.92 -7.01
C ILE A 76 18.56 2.13 -7.33
N LEU A 77 18.64 0.93 -6.79
CA LEU A 77 19.73 0.00 -7.03
C LEU A 77 19.18 -1.27 -7.68
N ASN A 78 19.61 -1.56 -8.89
CA ASN A 78 19.03 -2.60 -9.74
C ASN A 78 17.53 -2.33 -9.99
N ASN A 79 16.65 -3.20 -9.50
CA ASN A 79 15.20 -3.07 -9.63
C ASN A 79 14.52 -2.73 -8.30
N ASP A 80 15.28 -2.38 -7.29
CA ASP A 80 14.76 -2.08 -5.96
C ASP A 80 15.04 -0.63 -5.58
N VAL A 81 14.15 -0.02 -4.81
CA VAL A 81 14.46 1.21 -4.09
C VAL A 81 15.03 0.84 -2.74
N THR A 82 16.31 1.04 -2.57
CA THR A 82 16.97 0.88 -1.27
C THR A 82 16.76 2.13 -0.45
N VAL A 83 16.23 1.96 0.75
CA VAL A 83 15.88 3.06 1.65
C VAL A 83 16.56 2.89 2.99
N ILE A 84 17.17 3.96 3.49
CA ILE A 84 17.55 4.09 4.89
C ILE A 84 16.62 5.11 5.52
N SER A 85 15.80 4.66 6.44
CA SER A 85 14.91 5.51 7.23
C SER A 85 15.36 5.57 8.69
N GLN A 86 15.11 6.70 9.33
CA GLN A 86 15.41 6.93 10.73
C GLN A 86 14.11 7.10 11.52
N HIS A 87 14.05 6.43 12.65
CA HIS A 87 13.03 6.67 13.66
C HIS A 87 13.70 6.69 15.03
N GLU A 88 13.53 7.78 15.77
CA GLU A 88 14.30 8.07 16.98
C GLU A 88 15.82 7.99 16.69
N ASP A 89 16.55 7.20 17.46
CA ASP A 89 18.00 6.98 17.33
C ASP A 89 18.34 5.74 16.47
N GLN A 90 17.38 5.12 15.82
CA GLN A 90 17.58 3.91 15.03
C GLN A 90 17.44 4.17 13.53
N TYR A 91 18.35 3.54 12.78
CA TYR A 91 18.33 3.50 11.34
C TYR A 91 17.87 2.12 10.86
N THR A 92 16.93 2.10 9.94
CA THR A 92 16.42 0.88 9.33
C THR A 92 16.76 0.89 7.85
N LEU A 93 17.39 -0.19 7.38
CA LEU A 93 17.64 -0.44 5.97
C LEU A 93 16.52 -1.32 5.43
N GLY A 94 15.87 -0.85 4.38
CA GLY A 94 14.80 -1.58 3.68
C GLY A 94 14.98 -1.54 2.18
N ALA A 95 14.25 -2.39 1.47
CA ALA A 95 14.16 -2.39 0.02
C ALA A 95 12.69 -2.48 -0.42
N ILE A 96 12.32 -1.67 -1.41
CA ILE A 96 11.00 -1.69 -2.06
C ILE A 96 11.22 -2.22 -3.46
N LYS A 97 10.61 -3.35 -3.78
CA LYS A 97 10.69 -3.96 -5.10
C LYS A 97 9.82 -3.21 -6.09
N LEU A 98 10.37 -2.91 -7.27
CA LEU A 98 9.70 -2.10 -8.30
C LEU A 98 9.00 -2.93 -9.38
N ASP A 99 9.47 -4.12 -9.63
CA ASP A 99 9.07 -4.98 -10.76
C ASP A 99 8.20 -6.18 -10.36
N GLU A 100 8.05 -6.43 -9.08
CA GLU A 100 7.18 -7.51 -8.63
C GLU A 100 5.73 -7.04 -8.52
N LEU A 101 4.91 -7.54 -9.42
CA LEU A 101 3.48 -7.63 -9.14
C LEU A 101 3.31 -8.65 -8.02
N PRO A 102 2.40 -8.43 -7.07
CA PRO A 102 2.06 -9.45 -6.08
C PRO A 102 1.64 -10.73 -6.81
N SER A 103 2.59 -11.62 -7.03
CA SER A 103 2.45 -12.73 -7.97
C SER A 103 1.80 -13.96 -7.34
N GLY A 104 1.60 -13.96 -6.04
CA GLY A 104 1.08 -15.09 -5.31
C GLY A 104 -0.17 -14.74 -4.49
N ASP A 105 -0.75 -15.72 -3.86
CA ASP A 105 -1.73 -15.49 -2.81
C ASP A 105 -1.03 -14.85 -1.62
N VAL A 106 -1.65 -13.88 -0.99
CA VAL A 106 -1.12 -13.23 0.22
C VAL A 106 -1.06 -14.23 1.38
N VAL A 107 -1.90 -15.26 1.30
CA VAL A 107 -1.97 -16.38 2.24
C VAL A 107 -1.64 -17.66 1.49
N SER A 108 -0.72 -18.46 2.01
CA SER A 108 -0.27 -19.73 1.40
C SER A 108 -0.42 -20.86 2.38
N THR A 109 -0.61 -22.07 1.87
CA THR A 109 -0.58 -23.33 2.66
C THR A 109 0.83 -23.83 2.94
N SER A 110 1.86 -23.17 2.42
CA SER A 110 3.27 -23.57 2.58
C SER A 110 3.96 -22.78 3.69
N SER A 111 4.52 -23.47 4.67
CA SER A 111 5.34 -22.88 5.74
C SER A 111 6.62 -22.20 5.24
N SER A 112 7.04 -22.49 4.01
CA SER A 112 8.17 -21.84 3.34
C SER A 112 7.76 -20.63 2.48
N TYR A 113 6.55 -20.11 2.67
CA TYR A 113 6.07 -18.95 1.93
C TYR A 113 6.97 -17.73 2.11
N THR A 114 7.47 -17.21 1.00
CA THR A 114 8.33 -16.03 0.94
C THR A 114 7.71 -14.91 0.09
N GLY A 115 6.40 -14.99 -0.14
CA GLY A 115 5.68 -14.01 -0.96
C GLY A 115 5.73 -12.59 -0.40
N ASP A 116 5.60 -11.63 -1.28
CA ASP A 116 5.60 -10.23 -0.90
C ASP A 116 4.26 -9.87 -0.24
N VAL A 117 4.37 -9.31 0.93
CA VAL A 117 3.23 -8.85 1.72
C VAL A 117 3.13 -7.34 1.54
N PRO A 118 1.95 -6.79 1.20
CA PRO A 118 1.77 -5.36 1.00
C PRO A 118 1.72 -4.60 2.34
N LEU A 119 2.83 -4.59 3.06
CA LEU A 119 3.06 -3.86 4.30
C LEU A 119 4.42 -3.17 4.25
N ASP A 120 4.50 -2.00 4.84
CA ASP A 120 5.76 -1.30 5.04
C ASP A 120 6.53 -1.87 6.23
N MET A 121 7.88 -1.87 6.17
CA MET A 121 8.77 -2.41 7.20
C MET A 121 8.37 -3.83 7.64
N VAL A 122 7.89 -4.63 6.71
CA VAL A 122 7.45 -5.99 7.01
C VAL A 122 8.59 -6.83 7.56
N THR A 123 8.31 -7.55 8.65
CA THR A 123 9.27 -8.47 9.26
C THR A 123 8.56 -9.70 9.82
N ARG A 124 9.32 -10.78 9.94
CA ARG A 124 8.93 -11.93 10.76
C ARG A 124 9.28 -11.68 12.22
N PRO A 125 8.61 -12.36 13.15
CA PRO A 125 8.96 -12.28 14.57
C PRO A 125 10.42 -12.67 14.81
N VAL A 126 11.10 -11.96 15.71
CA VAL A 126 12.50 -12.20 16.06
C VAL A 126 12.64 -12.33 17.57
N LYS A 127 13.36 -13.35 18.03
CA LYS A 127 13.64 -13.51 19.47
C LYS A 127 14.43 -12.32 20.01
N PRO A 128 13.89 -11.57 20.97
CA PRO A 128 14.61 -10.44 21.56
C PRO A 128 15.80 -10.88 22.41
N HIS A 129 15.74 -12.11 22.92
CA HIS A 129 16.80 -12.76 23.70
C HIS A 129 16.71 -14.27 23.55
N SER A 130 17.79 -15.00 23.82
CA SER A 130 17.84 -16.47 23.70
C SER A 130 16.83 -17.22 24.58
N SER A 131 16.39 -16.61 25.69
CA SER A 131 15.42 -17.17 26.62
C SER A 131 13.99 -16.71 26.43
N VAL A 132 13.73 -15.88 25.44
CA VAL A 132 12.38 -15.35 25.14
C VAL A 132 12.00 -15.75 23.73
N ASP A 133 10.83 -16.34 23.56
CA ASP A 133 10.33 -16.69 22.24
C ASP A 133 9.93 -15.43 21.45
N ALA A 134 9.98 -15.54 20.13
CA ALA A 134 9.67 -14.44 19.24
C ALA A 134 8.19 -14.04 19.26
N VAL A 135 7.33 -15.00 19.62
CA VAL A 135 5.88 -14.82 19.77
C VAL A 135 5.48 -15.39 21.14
N VAL A 136 4.86 -14.59 21.98
CA VAL A 136 4.49 -14.97 23.36
C VAL A 136 3.04 -14.59 23.61
N TYR A 137 2.24 -15.54 24.09
CA TYR A 137 0.87 -15.28 24.48
C TYR A 137 0.77 -14.96 25.98
N ASP A 138 0.08 -13.89 26.29
CA ASP A 138 -0.29 -13.47 27.64
C ASP A 138 -1.77 -13.83 27.87
N GLU A 139 -1.98 -14.96 28.55
CA GLU A 139 -3.30 -15.49 28.85
C GLU A 139 -4.13 -14.55 29.73
N THR A 140 -3.48 -13.76 30.59
CA THR A 140 -4.19 -12.87 31.51
C THR A 140 -4.89 -11.73 30.78
N ASN A 141 -4.24 -11.20 29.75
CA ASN A 141 -4.72 -10.07 28.97
C ASN A 141 -5.33 -10.48 27.63
N ASP A 142 -5.28 -11.75 27.25
CA ASP A 142 -5.70 -12.30 25.95
C ASP A 142 -5.03 -11.57 24.78
N ILE A 143 -3.69 -11.47 24.84
CA ILE A 143 -2.89 -10.82 23.82
C ILE A 143 -1.68 -11.65 23.42
N THR A 144 -1.31 -11.57 22.15
CA THR A 144 -0.05 -12.11 21.64
C THR A 144 0.95 -10.97 21.44
N LYS A 145 2.13 -11.13 22.04
CA LYS A 145 3.29 -10.24 21.87
C LYS A 145 4.16 -10.77 20.73
N ILE A 146 4.44 -9.94 19.74
CA ILE A 146 5.24 -10.25 18.56
C ILE A 146 6.48 -9.36 18.59
N TYR A 147 7.64 -9.93 18.91
CA TYR A 147 8.88 -9.17 19.00
C TYR A 147 9.49 -8.91 17.63
N VAL A 148 10.02 -7.70 17.44
CA VAL A 148 10.53 -7.21 16.16
C VAL A 148 11.95 -6.66 16.28
N PRO A 149 12.75 -6.65 15.18
CA PRO A 149 14.16 -6.23 15.22
C PRO A 149 14.37 -4.72 15.21
N TYR A 150 13.31 -3.93 15.11
CA TYR A 150 13.37 -2.47 15.03
C TYR A 150 12.48 -1.80 16.09
N THR A 151 12.64 -0.49 16.25
CA THR A 151 11.76 0.31 17.10
C THR A 151 10.44 0.56 16.38
N PRO A 152 9.31 0.07 16.91
CA PRO A 152 8.00 0.38 16.36
C PRO A 152 7.70 1.90 16.36
N ILE A 153 6.93 2.33 15.38
CA ILE A 153 6.55 3.74 15.18
C ILE A 153 5.09 3.92 15.60
N ASP A 154 4.84 4.66 16.67
CA ASP A 154 3.52 4.81 17.28
C ASP A 154 2.52 5.65 16.46
N SER A 155 3.00 6.36 15.47
CA SER A 155 2.16 7.19 14.59
C SER A 155 1.60 6.44 13.37
N LYS A 156 1.86 5.15 13.24
CA LYS A 156 1.46 4.35 12.07
C LYS A 156 0.55 3.20 12.47
N ASP A 157 -0.39 2.87 11.59
CA ASP A 157 -1.26 1.71 11.77
C ASP A 157 -0.48 0.42 11.53
N ALA A 158 -0.14 -0.27 12.61
CA ALA A 158 0.51 -1.57 12.56
C ALA A 158 -0.51 -2.69 12.30
N VAL A 159 -0.08 -3.67 11.53
CA VAL A 159 -0.90 -4.82 11.13
C VAL A 159 -0.09 -6.10 11.26
N MET A 160 -0.70 -7.10 11.89
CA MET A 160 -0.24 -8.49 11.81
C MET A 160 -0.99 -9.19 10.67
N LEU A 161 -0.29 -9.95 9.86
CA LEU A 161 -0.85 -10.82 8.85
C LEU A 161 -0.36 -12.26 9.05
N LEU A 162 -1.29 -13.19 9.00
CA LEU A 162 -0.99 -14.62 9.02
C LEU A 162 -0.88 -15.11 7.57
N THR A 163 0.34 -15.30 7.10
CA THR A 163 0.63 -15.71 5.71
C THR A 163 0.46 -17.20 5.49
N VAL A 164 0.53 -18.00 6.56
CA VAL A 164 0.34 -19.44 6.54
C VAL A 164 -0.72 -19.83 7.57
N PRO A 165 -1.92 -20.17 7.15
CA PRO A 165 -3.01 -20.54 8.06
C PRO A 165 -2.94 -22.00 8.51
N THR A 166 -1.75 -22.50 8.76
CA THR A 166 -1.52 -23.88 9.22
C THR A 166 -0.73 -23.78 10.52
N ALA A 167 -1.21 -24.45 11.55
CA ALA A 167 -0.52 -24.52 12.82
C ALA A 167 0.85 -25.21 12.66
N ASP A 168 1.77 -24.97 13.60
CA ASP A 168 3.14 -25.51 13.59
C ASP A 168 3.17 -27.04 13.59
N ASP A 169 2.11 -27.70 14.04
CA ASP A 169 1.93 -29.15 13.97
C ASP A 169 1.40 -29.67 12.64
N GLY A 170 1.18 -28.78 11.66
CA GLY A 170 0.67 -29.12 10.33
C GLY A 170 -0.85 -29.26 10.24
N THR A 171 -1.58 -28.93 11.30
CA THR A 171 -3.06 -28.93 11.26
C THR A 171 -3.56 -27.63 10.61
N ALA A 172 -4.76 -27.69 10.01
CA ALA A 172 -5.40 -26.49 9.48
C ALA A 172 -5.68 -25.50 10.63
N ALA A 173 -5.52 -24.20 10.34
CA ALA A 173 -5.82 -23.17 11.32
C ALA A 173 -7.29 -23.17 11.67
N GLU A 174 -7.64 -23.62 12.84
CA GLU A 174 -8.93 -23.36 13.47
C GLU A 174 -8.84 -22.02 14.20
N LEU A 175 -8.96 -20.93 13.45
CA LEU A 175 -9.05 -19.60 14.05
C LEU A 175 -10.42 -19.45 14.71
N ASP A 176 -10.46 -18.84 15.89
CA ASP A 176 -11.72 -18.48 16.53
C ASP A 176 -12.56 -17.61 15.57
N SER A 177 -13.88 -17.66 15.73
CA SER A 177 -14.83 -17.03 14.79
C SER A 177 -14.63 -15.51 14.62
N ASP A 178 -13.99 -14.87 15.58
CA ASP A 178 -13.65 -13.45 15.61
C ASP A 178 -12.18 -13.16 15.27
N GLN A 179 -11.35 -14.18 15.01
CA GLN A 179 -9.98 -14.06 14.53
C GLN A 179 -9.94 -14.20 13.02
N GLY A 180 -9.24 -13.27 12.37
CA GLY A 180 -8.95 -13.33 10.93
C GLY A 180 -7.50 -13.62 10.65
N TYR A 181 -7.16 -13.71 9.37
CA TYR A 181 -5.76 -13.83 8.94
C TYR A 181 -5.01 -12.49 9.00
N TRP A 182 -5.66 -11.42 9.39
CA TRP A 182 -5.02 -10.16 9.70
C TRP A 182 -5.67 -9.52 10.94
N ALA A 183 -4.89 -8.77 11.69
CA ALA A 183 -5.36 -8.04 12.85
C ALA A 183 -4.60 -6.72 13.00
N LYS A 184 -5.25 -5.72 13.56
CA LYS A 184 -4.56 -4.50 13.99
C LYS A 184 -3.61 -4.85 15.12
N ALA A 185 -2.42 -4.31 15.04
CA ALA A 185 -1.38 -4.46 16.04
C ALA A 185 -1.14 -3.11 16.72
N ILE A 186 -0.77 -3.17 18.00
CA ILE A 186 -0.46 -1.98 18.80
C ILE A 186 0.99 -2.10 19.23
N GLU A 187 1.79 -1.07 19.01
CA GLU A 187 3.17 -1.04 19.47
C GLU A 187 3.28 -0.98 20.98
N ARG A 188 4.30 -1.60 21.50
CA ARG A 188 4.63 -1.58 22.93
C ARG A 188 6.13 -1.69 23.15
N THR A 189 6.56 -1.15 24.28
CA THR A 189 7.91 -1.34 24.83
C THR A 189 7.79 -1.92 26.23
N GLU A 190 8.46 -3.01 26.49
CA GLU A 190 8.51 -3.62 27.80
C GLU A 190 9.42 -2.83 28.73
N THR A 191 8.88 -2.27 29.80
CA THR A 191 9.57 -1.33 30.67
C THR A 191 10.78 -1.95 31.39
N SER A 192 10.74 -3.26 31.69
CA SER A 192 11.78 -3.94 32.43
C SER A 192 13.02 -4.33 31.60
N THR A 193 12.80 -4.64 30.33
CA THR A 193 13.82 -5.20 29.42
C THR A 193 14.13 -4.29 28.24
N ASN A 194 13.30 -3.28 28.04
CA ASN A 194 13.31 -2.42 26.86
C ASN A 194 13.10 -3.20 25.54
N TYR A 195 12.49 -4.39 25.62
CA TYR A 195 12.13 -5.16 24.41
C TYR A 195 10.94 -4.49 23.71
N ARG A 196 10.97 -4.50 22.40
CA ARG A 196 9.97 -3.87 21.54
C ARG A 196 9.15 -4.93 20.84
N TYR A 197 7.84 -4.77 20.86
CA TYR A 197 6.93 -5.74 20.30
C TYR A 197 5.64 -5.08 19.81
N PHE A 198 4.95 -5.78 18.95
CA PHE A 198 3.57 -5.50 18.62
C PHE A 198 2.64 -6.39 19.45
N GLU A 199 1.57 -5.79 19.94
CA GLU A 199 0.50 -6.45 20.69
C GLU A 199 -0.69 -6.70 19.77
N VAL A 200 -1.14 -7.94 19.69
CA VAL A 200 -2.31 -8.34 18.90
C VAL A 200 -3.26 -9.08 19.82
N LYS A 201 -4.55 -8.79 19.73
CA LYS A 201 -5.57 -9.47 20.52
C LYS A 201 -5.75 -10.91 20.06
N GLY A 202 -5.85 -11.83 21.01
CA GLY A 202 -6.04 -13.26 20.79
C GLY A 202 -4.73 -14.07 20.80
N LYS A 203 -4.86 -15.39 20.66
CA LYS A 203 -3.74 -16.35 20.71
C LYS A 203 -3.29 -16.72 19.30
N PHE A 204 -2.04 -16.39 18.97
CA PHE A 204 -1.41 -16.70 17.68
C PHE A 204 -0.10 -17.47 17.79
N THR A 205 0.27 -17.96 18.97
CA THR A 205 1.52 -18.69 19.20
C THR A 205 1.65 -19.97 18.37
N ASP A 206 0.53 -20.62 18.06
CA ASP A 206 0.50 -21.88 17.34
C ASP A 206 0.75 -21.66 15.82
N TYR A 207 0.85 -20.40 15.38
CA TYR A 207 1.08 -19.98 14.00
C TYR A 207 2.32 -19.11 13.84
N ALA A 208 3.26 -19.19 14.77
CA ALA A 208 4.40 -18.27 14.85
C ALA A 208 5.22 -18.18 13.55
N ASP A 209 5.38 -19.29 12.84
CA ASP A 209 6.13 -19.36 11.58
C ASP A 209 5.39 -18.68 10.40
N GLY A 210 4.06 -18.54 10.51
CA GLY A 210 3.22 -17.86 9.51
C GLY A 210 3.02 -16.38 9.75
N ILE A 211 3.42 -15.86 10.92
CA ILE A 211 3.19 -14.47 11.29
C ILE A 211 4.18 -13.56 10.57
N VAL A 212 3.66 -12.48 10.00
CA VAL A 212 4.42 -11.29 9.61
C VAL A 212 3.74 -10.06 10.21
N VAL A 213 4.53 -9.04 10.51
CA VAL A 213 4.04 -7.78 11.05
C VAL A 213 4.72 -6.62 10.35
N GLY A 214 3.99 -5.53 10.16
CA GLY A 214 4.47 -4.33 9.54
C GLY A 214 3.45 -3.22 9.65
N TYR A 215 3.60 -2.18 8.84
CA TYR A 215 2.67 -1.05 8.81
C TYR A 215 1.79 -1.12 7.58
N GLY A 216 0.49 -0.91 7.79
CA GLY A 216 -0.45 -0.68 6.70
C GLY A 216 -0.12 0.63 5.97
N TYR A 217 -0.48 0.69 4.71
CA TYR A 217 -0.44 1.93 3.93
C TYR A 217 -1.81 2.21 3.34
N ASP A 218 -2.11 3.49 3.18
CA ASP A 218 -3.33 3.93 2.55
C ASP A 218 -3.10 4.13 1.05
N LEU A 219 -3.83 3.40 0.22
CA LEU A 219 -3.95 3.71 -1.18
C LEU A 219 -5.05 4.76 -1.38
N GLU A 220 -4.71 5.85 -2.04
CA GLU A 220 -5.67 6.88 -2.40
C GLU A 220 -5.47 7.32 -3.86
N VAL A 221 -6.48 7.11 -4.69
CA VAL A 221 -6.47 7.53 -6.09
C VAL A 221 -7.68 8.40 -6.37
N THR A 222 -7.48 9.69 -6.60
CA THR A 222 -8.54 10.59 -7.07
C THR A 222 -8.60 10.51 -8.58
N LEU A 223 -9.75 10.07 -9.11
CA LEU A 223 -9.96 9.94 -10.55
C LEU A 223 -10.12 11.32 -11.19
N PRO A 224 -9.62 11.48 -12.44
CA PRO A 224 -9.82 12.71 -13.19
C PRO A 224 -11.30 12.96 -13.48
N LYS A 225 -11.66 14.22 -13.75
CA LYS A 225 -13.01 14.57 -14.19
C LYS A 225 -13.28 13.98 -15.57
N PHE A 226 -14.50 13.52 -15.79
CA PHE A 226 -14.92 12.92 -17.05
C PHE A 226 -15.38 14.03 -18.03
N TYR A 227 -14.75 14.11 -19.20
CA TYR A 227 -15.10 15.05 -20.24
C TYR A 227 -15.52 14.33 -21.50
N PHE A 228 -16.36 14.98 -22.30
CA PHE A 228 -16.72 14.48 -23.60
C PHE A 228 -15.54 14.64 -24.57
N GLN A 229 -15.19 13.57 -25.26
CA GLN A 229 -14.14 13.57 -26.26
C GLN A 229 -14.71 13.04 -27.58
N ARG A 230 -14.57 13.79 -28.65
CA ARG A 230 -14.86 13.32 -29.99
C ARG A 230 -13.63 12.61 -30.56
N GLN A 231 -13.90 11.60 -31.39
CA GLN A 231 -12.81 10.89 -32.07
C GLN A 231 -11.95 11.86 -32.88
N GLY A 232 -10.64 11.88 -32.63
CA GLY A 232 -9.70 12.78 -33.31
C GLY A 232 -9.70 14.22 -32.84
N ALA A 233 -10.40 14.56 -31.75
CA ALA A 233 -10.39 15.88 -31.12
C ALA A 233 -10.00 15.80 -29.67
N GLY A 234 -9.53 16.91 -29.09
CA GLY A 234 -9.27 17.01 -27.65
C GLY A 234 -10.55 16.94 -26.83
N ALA A 235 -10.38 16.84 -25.49
CA ALA A 235 -11.48 16.85 -24.55
C ALA A 235 -12.25 18.18 -24.61
N ASP A 236 -13.58 18.12 -24.64
CA ASP A 236 -14.46 19.29 -24.57
C ASP A 236 -14.74 19.62 -23.11
N TYR A 237 -14.02 20.59 -22.59
CA TYR A 237 -14.16 21.06 -21.18
C TYR A 237 -15.43 21.89 -20.94
N THR A 238 -16.11 22.30 -22.00
CA THR A 238 -17.34 23.10 -21.91
C THR A 238 -18.60 22.26 -21.93
N ALA A 239 -18.50 21.01 -22.39
CA ALA A 239 -19.63 20.10 -22.46
C ALA A 239 -20.13 19.70 -21.06
N ALA A 240 -21.40 19.95 -20.82
CA ALA A 240 -22.06 19.49 -19.60
C ALA A 240 -22.56 18.05 -19.80
N LEU A 241 -21.90 17.11 -19.15
CA LEU A 241 -22.30 15.70 -19.16
C LEU A 241 -23.00 15.34 -17.85
N THR A 242 -24.11 14.62 -17.94
CA THR A 242 -24.68 13.95 -16.77
C THR A 242 -24.15 12.52 -16.74
N ILE A 243 -23.37 12.20 -15.72
CA ILE A 243 -22.82 10.87 -15.50
C ILE A 243 -23.84 10.06 -14.73
N GLY A 244 -24.47 9.10 -15.36
CA GLY A 244 -25.45 8.20 -14.71
C GLY A 244 -24.73 7.17 -13.82
N LYS A 245 -23.69 6.56 -14.35
CA LYS A 245 -22.84 5.59 -13.63
C LYS A 245 -21.42 5.60 -14.18
N VAL A 246 -20.47 5.28 -13.30
CA VAL A 246 -19.07 4.99 -13.66
C VAL A 246 -18.85 3.49 -13.51
N LYS A 247 -18.26 2.87 -14.53
CA LYS A 247 -17.82 1.48 -14.46
C LYS A 247 -16.32 1.46 -14.26
N LEU A 248 -15.87 0.75 -13.24
CA LEU A 248 -14.45 0.52 -12.95
C LEU A 248 -14.19 -0.97 -13.01
N ALA A 249 -13.22 -1.35 -13.81
CA ALA A 249 -12.69 -2.70 -13.82
C ALA A 249 -11.54 -2.77 -12.80
N VAL A 250 -11.55 -3.83 -12.02
CA VAL A 250 -10.46 -4.14 -11.10
C VAL A 250 -9.86 -5.48 -11.48
N GLY A 251 -8.56 -5.57 -11.39
CA GLY A 251 -7.84 -6.83 -11.48
C GLY A 251 -7.77 -7.50 -10.12
N ARG A 252 -6.61 -8.03 -9.76
CA ARG A 252 -6.39 -8.65 -8.46
C ARG A 252 -6.49 -7.63 -7.34
N THR A 253 -7.59 -7.66 -6.61
CA THR A 253 -7.93 -6.61 -5.65
C THR A 253 -8.57 -7.20 -4.40
N GLY A 254 -8.07 -6.77 -3.24
CA GLY A 254 -8.70 -6.99 -1.94
C GLY A 254 -9.81 -5.98 -1.68
N ALA A 255 -9.91 -5.48 -0.45
CA ALA A 255 -10.94 -4.52 -0.11
C ALA A 255 -10.63 -3.13 -0.67
N ILE A 256 -11.62 -2.54 -1.31
CA ILE A 256 -11.58 -1.16 -1.78
C ILE A 256 -12.88 -0.43 -1.42
N ARG A 257 -12.77 0.89 -1.26
CA ARG A 257 -13.89 1.77 -1.03
C ARG A 257 -13.94 2.85 -2.11
N PHE A 258 -15.15 3.19 -2.55
CA PHE A 258 -15.36 4.30 -3.45
C PHE A 258 -15.97 5.46 -2.67
N LYS A 259 -15.37 6.62 -2.81
CA LYS A 259 -15.81 7.86 -2.15
C LYS A 259 -16.14 8.91 -3.18
N LEU A 260 -17.22 9.63 -2.97
CA LEU A 260 -17.67 10.74 -3.81
C LEU A 260 -17.72 12.02 -2.98
N ARG A 261 -17.19 13.10 -3.55
CA ARG A 261 -17.26 14.44 -2.99
C ARG A 261 -17.96 15.38 -3.95
N PRO A 262 -19.09 15.98 -3.58
CA PRO A 262 -19.69 17.05 -4.39
C PRO A 262 -18.76 18.27 -4.43
N THR A 263 -18.69 18.93 -5.59
CA THR A 263 -17.89 20.16 -5.75
C THR A 263 -18.37 21.24 -4.75
N GLY A 264 -17.43 21.83 -4.04
CA GLY A 264 -17.71 22.81 -3.00
C GLY A 264 -17.99 22.20 -1.61
N SER A 265 -17.95 20.87 -1.48
CA SER A 265 -17.97 20.19 -0.18
C SER A 265 -16.56 19.75 0.21
N ASN A 266 -16.27 19.79 1.50
CA ASN A 266 -15.03 19.22 2.04
C ASN A 266 -15.21 17.76 2.50
N GLU A 267 -16.44 17.23 2.45
CA GLU A 267 -16.79 15.92 2.97
C GLU A 267 -16.85 14.86 1.87
N TRP A 268 -16.11 13.78 2.03
CA TRP A 268 -16.18 12.58 1.22
C TRP A 268 -17.25 11.63 1.76
N LYS A 269 -18.09 11.10 0.88
CA LYS A 269 -19.14 10.14 1.22
C LYS A 269 -18.87 8.81 0.53
N ASP A 270 -19.04 7.72 1.27
CA ASP A 270 -18.95 6.39 0.70
C ASP A 270 -20.12 6.16 -0.27
N VAL A 271 -19.81 5.73 -1.49
CA VAL A 271 -20.81 5.46 -2.54
C VAL A 271 -21.23 4.01 -2.51
N GLN A 272 -20.26 3.12 -2.41
CA GLN A 272 -20.48 1.68 -2.36
C GLN A 272 -19.29 1.01 -1.68
N HIS A 273 -19.56 0.09 -0.77
CA HIS A 273 -18.58 -0.87 -0.29
C HIS A 273 -18.49 -2.01 -1.30
N THR A 274 -17.31 -2.30 -1.76
CA THR A 274 -17.17 -3.25 -2.84
C THR A 274 -16.72 -4.62 -2.38
N ILE A 275 -15.81 -4.66 -1.45
CA ILE A 275 -15.36 -5.89 -0.81
C ILE A 275 -15.00 -5.50 0.62
N GLU A 276 -15.70 -6.04 1.56
CA GLU A 276 -15.18 -6.05 2.92
C GLU A 276 -14.22 -7.24 2.99
N ALA A 277 -12.93 -6.96 2.99
CA ALA A 277 -11.95 -7.93 3.45
C ALA A 277 -12.07 -8.00 4.97
N GLY A 278 -13.25 -8.36 5.41
CA GLY A 278 -13.47 -8.77 6.76
C GLY A 278 -12.57 -9.96 7.08
N VAL A 279 -12.82 -10.59 8.15
CA VAL A 279 -12.12 -11.79 8.59
C VAL A 279 -12.07 -12.82 7.45
N TYR A 280 -10.88 -13.05 6.91
CA TYR A 280 -10.67 -14.15 5.96
C TYR A 280 -10.66 -15.45 6.73
N GLN A 281 -11.68 -16.27 6.52
CA GLN A 281 -11.82 -17.59 7.14
C GLN A 281 -11.94 -18.67 6.09
N GLY A 282 -11.19 -19.74 6.26
CA GLY A 282 -11.28 -20.93 5.42
C GLY A 282 -10.72 -20.74 4.00
N ASP A 283 -11.30 -21.45 3.04
CA ASP A 283 -10.84 -21.53 1.64
C ASP A 283 -11.18 -20.30 0.79
N THR A 284 -11.71 -19.24 1.39
CA THR A 284 -12.15 -18.06 0.64
C THR A 284 -10.99 -17.07 0.49
N SER A 285 -10.58 -16.78 -0.74
CA SER A 285 -9.57 -15.75 -0.99
C SER A 285 -10.10 -14.36 -0.64
N PRO A 286 -9.35 -13.54 0.11
CA PRO A 286 -9.73 -12.16 0.36
C PRO A 286 -9.58 -11.28 -0.88
N VAL A 287 -9.11 -11.85 -1.98
CA VAL A 287 -8.76 -11.13 -3.20
C VAL A 287 -9.64 -11.61 -4.35
N VAL A 288 -10.27 -10.66 -5.03
CA VAL A 288 -11.01 -10.88 -6.27
C VAL A 288 -10.05 -10.73 -7.45
N ASN A 289 -10.04 -11.68 -8.37
CA ASN A 289 -9.13 -11.65 -9.52
C ASN A 289 -9.58 -10.69 -10.62
N GLU A 290 -10.89 -10.63 -10.89
CA GLU A 290 -11.47 -9.71 -11.88
C GLU A 290 -12.91 -9.37 -11.50
N GLN A 291 -13.23 -8.08 -11.46
CA GLN A 291 -14.60 -7.61 -11.24
C GLN A 291 -14.84 -6.25 -11.89
N ILE A 292 -16.06 -6.00 -12.32
CA ILE A 292 -16.50 -4.70 -12.80
C ILE A 292 -17.51 -4.11 -11.82
N PHE A 293 -17.19 -2.97 -11.25
CA PHE A 293 -18.07 -2.20 -10.38
C PHE A 293 -18.81 -1.15 -11.16
N ALA A 294 -20.12 -1.04 -10.93
CA ALA A 294 -20.96 -0.02 -11.54
C ALA A 294 -21.44 0.94 -10.44
N LEU A 295 -20.76 2.08 -10.34
CA LEU A 295 -21.04 3.10 -9.32
C LEU A 295 -22.13 4.05 -9.80
N PRO A 296 -23.30 4.15 -9.18
CA PRO A 296 -24.32 5.12 -9.53
C PRO A 296 -23.87 6.52 -9.08
N ILE A 297 -23.82 7.46 -10.00
CA ILE A 297 -23.36 8.83 -9.73
C ILE A 297 -24.51 9.82 -9.85
N HIS A 298 -25.23 9.82 -10.99
CA HIS A 298 -26.36 10.71 -11.30
C HIS A 298 -26.10 12.20 -11.09
N GLN A 299 -24.86 12.65 -11.43
CA GLN A 299 -24.44 14.04 -11.30
C GLN A 299 -23.76 14.56 -12.57
N ARG A 300 -23.66 15.89 -12.70
CA ARG A 300 -22.86 16.50 -13.76
C ARG A 300 -21.38 16.24 -13.52
N ASN A 301 -20.63 16.04 -14.59
CA ASN A 301 -19.18 15.77 -14.57
C ASN A 301 -18.34 16.81 -13.81
N THR A 302 -18.82 18.07 -13.77
CA THR A 302 -18.14 19.16 -13.06
C THR A 302 -18.49 19.25 -11.58
N ASN A 303 -19.53 18.53 -11.11
CA ASN A 303 -20.12 18.70 -9.78
C ASN A 303 -19.68 17.65 -8.77
N PHE A 304 -18.76 16.77 -9.14
CA PHE A 304 -18.27 15.76 -8.21
C PHE A 304 -16.81 15.39 -8.49
N GLU A 305 -16.19 14.80 -7.50
CA GLU A 305 -14.92 14.09 -7.58
C GLU A 305 -15.14 12.68 -7.08
N LEU A 306 -14.45 11.72 -7.71
CA LEU A 306 -14.50 10.31 -7.36
C LEU A 306 -13.12 9.86 -6.91
N LYS A 307 -13.07 9.16 -5.79
CA LYS A 307 -11.86 8.66 -5.18
C LYS A 307 -12.00 7.16 -4.91
N VAL A 308 -10.93 6.43 -5.14
CA VAL A 308 -10.75 5.03 -4.73
C VAL A 308 -9.78 5.01 -3.56
N THR A 309 -10.13 4.32 -2.49
CA THR A 309 -9.27 4.18 -1.31
C THR A 309 -9.22 2.74 -0.83
N SER A 310 -8.09 2.35 -0.26
CA SER A 310 -7.92 1.10 0.48
C SER A 310 -6.96 1.31 1.63
N ASP A 311 -7.33 0.82 2.80
CA ASP A 311 -6.54 0.80 4.03
C ASP A 311 -6.27 -0.63 4.51
N PHE A 312 -6.46 -1.61 3.63
CA PHE A 312 -6.30 -3.03 3.94
C PHE A 312 -4.94 -3.55 3.44
N PRO A 313 -4.36 -4.56 4.11
CA PRO A 313 -3.08 -5.15 3.75
C PRO A 313 -3.21 -6.11 2.56
N TYR A 314 -3.90 -5.70 1.51
CA TYR A 314 -4.14 -6.48 0.30
C TYR A 314 -3.86 -5.67 -0.96
N PRO A 315 -3.48 -6.31 -2.07
CA PRO A 315 -3.24 -5.61 -3.32
C PRO A 315 -4.49 -4.91 -3.84
N VAL A 316 -4.30 -3.82 -4.56
CA VAL A 316 -5.36 -3.11 -5.30
C VAL A 316 -4.87 -2.86 -6.73
N SER A 317 -5.63 -3.35 -7.70
CA SER A 317 -5.34 -3.16 -9.12
C SER A 317 -6.56 -2.59 -9.84
N LEU A 318 -6.40 -1.39 -10.39
CA LEU A 318 -7.38 -0.78 -11.31
C LEU A 318 -6.93 -1.04 -12.74
N VAL A 319 -7.85 -1.52 -13.59
CA VAL A 319 -7.59 -1.88 -14.99
C VAL A 319 -8.28 -0.90 -15.93
#